data_8e5bc5d0c729ea277640a29ed2b22267
#
_entry.id   8e5bc5d0c729ea277640a29ed2b22267
#
_cell.length_a   1.000
_cell.length_b   1.000
_cell.length_c   1.000
_cell.angle_alpha   90.00
_cell.angle_beta   90.00
_cell.angle_gamma   90.00
#
_symmetry.space_group_name_H-M   'P 1'
#
loop_
_entity.id
_entity.type
_entity.pdbx_description
1 polymer ?
#
loop_
_entity_poly.entity_id
_entity_poly.type
_entity_poly.pdbx_seq_one_letter_code
_entity_poly.pdbx_strand_id
1 'polypeptide(L)' 'MEADARPYLHMDEEWLWRFYFLDREGNVIAISHHAYFTRAEAEAAMLDFQLRLTRVDSG' A
#
# COMPACT_ATOMS: atom_id res chain seq x y z
N MET A 1 -18.76 8.41 -1.75
CA MET A 1 -18.23 7.72 -0.58
C MET A 1 -16.74 7.49 -0.73
N GLU A 2 -15.99 7.80 0.28
CA GLU A 2 -14.55 7.72 0.19
C GLU A 2 -13.99 6.45 0.76
N ALA A 3 -13.06 5.89 0.04
CA ALA A 3 -12.31 4.78 0.56
C ALA A 3 -11.29 5.36 1.53
N ASP A 4 -11.40 4.96 2.78
CA ASP A 4 -10.54 5.49 3.82
C ASP A 4 -9.34 4.59 4.02
N ALA A 5 -8.68 4.29 2.94
CA ALA A 5 -7.53 3.40 2.97
C ALA A 5 -6.28 4.17 3.38
N ARG A 6 -5.59 3.69 4.40
CA ARG A 6 -4.38 4.32 4.90
C ARG A 6 -3.18 3.45 4.58
N PRO A 7 -2.19 4.01 3.90
CA PRO A 7 -1.01 3.24 3.52
C PRO A 7 0.01 3.17 4.66
N TYR A 8 0.66 2.01 4.76
CA TYR A 8 1.74 1.79 5.72
C TYR A 8 2.86 1.05 5.05
N LEU A 9 4.08 1.38 5.47
CA LEU A 9 5.28 0.70 5.02
C LEU A 9 5.88 -0.03 6.20
N HIS A 10 6.41 -1.23 5.95
CA HIS A 10 7.12 -1.94 7.02
C HIS A 10 8.16 -2.87 6.38
N MET A 11 9.15 -3.24 7.19
CA MET A 11 10.19 -4.17 6.78
C MET A 11 9.83 -5.54 7.33
N ASP A 12 9.89 -6.57 6.48
CA ASP A 12 9.55 -7.91 6.90
C ASP A 12 10.76 -8.64 7.49
N GLU A 13 10.60 -9.93 7.77
CA GLU A 13 11.64 -10.71 8.42
C GLU A 13 12.86 -10.96 7.52
N GLU A 14 12.68 -10.77 6.23
CA GLU A 14 13.77 -10.96 5.27
C GLU A 14 14.46 -9.67 4.91
N TRP A 15 14.21 -8.60 5.69
CA TRP A 15 14.80 -7.29 5.48
C TRP A 15 14.35 -6.64 4.18
N LEU A 16 13.14 -7.00 3.73
CA LEU A 16 12.54 -6.40 2.54
C LEU A 16 11.37 -5.52 2.94
N TRP A 17 11.13 -4.51 2.12
CA TRP A 17 10.06 -3.56 2.40
C TRP A 17 8.77 -4.00 1.74
N ARG A 18 7.66 -3.85 2.48
CA ARG A 18 6.33 -4.11 1.95
C ARG A 18 5.42 -2.98 2.37
N PHE A 19 4.33 -2.83 1.63
CA PHE A 19 3.31 -1.87 2.03
C PHE A 19 1.97 -2.59 2.15
N TYR A 20 1.08 -1.96 2.91
CA TYR A 20 -0.27 -2.46 3.03
C TYR A 20 -1.20 -1.29 3.33
N PHE A 21 -2.48 -1.50 3.10
CA PHE A 21 -3.49 -0.49 3.34
C PHE A 21 -4.47 -0.99 4.38
N LEU A 22 -4.82 -0.11 5.31
CA LEU A 22 -5.79 -0.42 6.36
C LEU A 22 -7.02 0.43 6.17
N ASP A 23 -8.17 -0.11 6.57
CA ASP A 23 -9.39 0.68 6.60
C ASP A 23 -9.49 1.44 7.93
N ARG A 24 -10.62 2.08 8.14
CA ARG A 24 -10.82 2.87 9.36
C ARG A 24 -10.71 2.04 10.63
N GLU A 25 -11.08 0.79 10.53
CA GLU A 25 -11.13 -0.08 11.68
C GLU A 25 -9.84 -0.83 11.92
N GLY A 26 -8.83 -0.57 11.10
CA GLY A 26 -7.53 -1.20 11.26
C GLY A 26 -7.41 -2.54 10.58
N ASN A 27 -8.35 -2.89 9.72
CA ASN A 27 -8.28 -4.15 8.98
C ASN A 27 -7.46 -3.99 7.72
N VAL A 28 -6.65 -4.99 7.40
CA VAL A 28 -5.85 -4.99 6.19
C VAL A 28 -6.77 -5.25 5.00
N ILE A 29 -6.83 -4.29 4.08
CA ILE A 29 -7.68 -4.42 2.91
C ILE A 29 -6.87 -4.63 1.64
N ALA A 30 -5.57 -4.37 1.67
CA ALA A 30 -4.68 -4.60 0.54
C ALA A 30 -3.27 -4.72 1.05
N ILE A 31 -2.47 -5.53 0.36
CA ILE A 31 -1.08 -5.74 0.72
C ILE A 31 -0.27 -5.83 -0.56
N SER A 32 0.99 -5.39 -0.52
CA SER A 32 1.82 -5.39 -1.70
C SER A 32 2.06 -6.82 -2.18
N HIS A 33 2.02 -7.00 -3.50
CA HIS A 33 2.25 -8.30 -4.11
C HIS A 33 3.74 -8.66 -4.06
N HIS A 34 4.58 -7.64 -4.15
CA HIS A 34 6.03 -7.83 -4.14
C HIS A 34 6.65 -7.24 -2.90
N ALA A 35 7.86 -7.70 -2.59
CA ALA A 35 8.70 -7.08 -1.58
C ALA A 35 9.78 -6.28 -2.30
N TYR A 36 10.20 -5.19 -1.70
CA TYR A 36 11.14 -4.25 -2.31
C TYR A 36 12.41 -4.15 -1.47
N PHE A 37 13.54 -3.92 -2.14
CA PHE A 37 14.81 -3.84 -1.45
C PHE A 37 14.99 -2.56 -0.66
N THR A 38 14.39 -1.48 -1.11
CA THR A 38 14.54 -0.19 -0.44
C THR A 38 13.18 0.37 -0.11
N ARG A 39 13.18 1.24 0.90
CA ARG A 39 11.97 1.92 1.29
C ARG A 39 11.45 2.80 0.15
N ALA A 40 12.37 3.45 -0.55
CA ALA A 40 11.98 4.35 -1.64
C ALA A 40 11.24 3.59 -2.73
N GLU A 41 11.69 2.38 -3.04
CA GLU A 41 11.02 1.57 -4.05
C GLU A 41 9.62 1.17 -3.58
N ALA A 42 9.50 0.77 -2.33
CA ALA A 42 8.20 0.39 -1.78
C ALA A 42 7.26 1.58 -1.75
N GLU A 43 7.78 2.74 -1.38
CA GLU A 43 6.97 3.93 -1.32
C GLU A 43 6.46 4.33 -2.70
N ALA A 44 7.31 4.24 -3.71
CA ALA A 44 6.91 4.58 -5.07
C ALA A 44 5.82 3.62 -5.56
N ALA A 45 5.98 2.34 -5.25
CA ALA A 45 4.97 1.34 -5.65
C ALA A 45 3.66 1.58 -4.91
N MET A 46 3.74 1.94 -3.64
CA MET A 46 2.56 2.23 -2.83
C MET A 46 1.78 3.41 -3.40
N LEU A 47 2.48 4.46 -3.79
CA LEU A 47 1.83 5.63 -4.37
C LEU A 47 1.19 5.31 -5.71
N ASP A 48 1.86 4.50 -6.52
CA ASP A 48 1.31 4.09 -7.80
C ASP A 48 0.02 3.29 -7.60
N PHE A 49 0.03 2.38 -6.64
CA PHE A 49 -1.14 1.58 -6.33
C PHE A 49 -2.28 2.46 -5.84
N GLN A 50 -1.97 3.43 -5.00
CA GLN A 50 -2.98 4.35 -4.48
C GLN A 50 -3.63 5.16 -5.60
N LEU A 51 -2.83 5.60 -6.55
CA LEU A 51 -3.36 6.33 -7.69
C LEU A 51 -4.26 5.46 -8.54
N ARG A 52 -3.92 4.18 -8.69
CA ARG A 52 -4.76 3.27 -9.45
C ARG A 52 -6.10 3.03 -8.78
N LEU A 53 -6.11 2.94 -7.47
CA LEU A 53 -7.35 2.80 -6.74
C LEU A 53 -8.27 4.00 -6.97
N THR A 54 -7.69 5.19 -6.94
CA THR A 54 -8.44 6.40 -7.15
C THR A 54 -9.02 6.46 -8.56
N ARG A 55 -8.24 6.02 -9.53
CA ARG A 55 -8.68 6.03 -10.92
C ARG A 55 -9.84 5.07 -11.16
N VAL A 56 -9.78 3.92 -10.53
CA VAL A 56 -10.85 2.94 -10.68
C VAL A 56 -12.17 3.52 -10.19
N ASP A 57 -12.10 4.26 -9.10
CA ASP A 57 -13.29 4.86 -8.53
C ASP A 57 -13.91 5.91 -9.42
N SER A 58 -13.11 6.60 -10.20
CA SER A 58 -13.60 7.69 -11.01
C SER A 58 -14.15 7.22 -12.35
N GLY A 59 -13.95 5.96 -12.66
CA GLY A 59 -14.36 5.39 -13.95
C GLY A 59 -15.81 5.00 -14.06
#